data_a07604c8fd35a9b9e950a4a41c76e1c3
#
_entry.id   a07604c8fd35a9b9e950a4a41c76e1c3
#
_cell.length_a   1.000
_cell.length_b   1.000
_cell.length_c   1.000
_cell.angle_alpha   90.00
_cell.angle_beta   90.00
_cell.angle_gamma   90.00
#
_symmetry.space_group_name_H-M   'P 1'
#
loop_
_entity.id
_entity.type
_entity.pdbx_description
1 polymer ?
#
loop_
_entity_poly.entity_id
_entity_poly.type
_entity_poly.pdbx_seq_one_letter_code
_entity_poly.pdbx_strand_id
1 'polypeptide(L)'
;MTLNDLSNFLQRNRKKILLATLIIFTGGGLLLFWQSSQKNKEPGPADDEGEIPTFSFAGDTWKISGQLNLGKLAETSLPQETVVYKVSEQKESITEPQAQDIAERFDFDREPTNRVFLPDGEKMFVFAQDEVNMAVFSYPREIRYSFKNVVAKTKNVSGKIYNQSTAIQKAREYLESKNLPTANIVFFDTRYLIYDVEAVAQTQNPKSANALELSFVRAIVGQNILGKTISEPLVRVVFNRTGTVVSLSYKETDQTFTQFKIISLLSFTEATASLKENGLVISMLPTEAAKERFIEADDLTSFTPQTISLVYYQVPGTEFLIPIYLSEGKGTLDAGEVYANVALSAIKP
;
A
#
# COMPACT_ATOMS: atom_id res chain seq x y z
N MET A 1 8.36 34.99 22.14
CA MET A 1 7.11 34.23 22.23
C MET A 1 7.25 33.30 23.43
N THR A 2 6.49 33.52 24.48
CA THR A 2 6.60 32.70 25.69
C THR A 2 5.77 31.43 25.58
N LEU A 3 6.06 30.42 26.41
CA LEU A 3 5.27 29.15 26.43
C LEU A 3 3.78 29.39 26.66
N ASN A 4 3.43 30.46 27.42
CA ASN A 4 2.04 30.87 27.63
C ASN A 4 1.39 31.44 26.36
N ASP A 5 2.14 32.18 25.52
CA ASP A 5 1.63 32.70 24.24
C ASP A 5 1.33 31.57 23.27
N LEU A 6 2.16 30.52 23.26
CA LEU A 6 1.95 29.34 22.45
C LEU A 6 0.73 28.52 22.90
N SER A 7 0.56 28.36 24.20
CA SER A 7 -0.60 27.69 24.80
C SER A 7 -1.91 28.39 24.46
N ASN A 8 -1.94 29.72 24.61
CA ASN A 8 -3.11 30.54 24.29
C ASN A 8 -3.43 30.55 22.77
N PHE A 9 -2.39 30.56 21.92
CA PHE A 9 -2.54 30.44 20.47
C PHE A 9 -3.13 29.09 20.08
N LEU A 10 -2.63 27.99 20.67
CA LEU A 10 -3.13 26.64 20.42
C LEU A 10 -4.57 26.45 20.90
N GLN A 11 -4.93 26.96 22.08
CA GLN A 11 -6.31 26.90 22.57
C GLN A 11 -7.27 27.70 21.72
N ARG A 12 -6.88 28.91 21.31
CA ARG A 12 -7.72 29.81 20.51
C ARG A 12 -7.94 29.31 19.06
N ASN A 13 -7.00 28.53 18.54
CA ASN A 13 -7.05 28.00 17.18
C ASN A 13 -7.33 26.48 17.16
N ARG A 14 -7.67 25.86 18.27
CA ARG A 14 -7.86 24.41 18.40
C ARG A 14 -8.78 23.81 17.33
N LYS A 15 -9.91 24.48 17.02
CA LYS A 15 -10.83 24.05 15.95
C LYS A 15 -10.22 24.21 14.54
N LYS A 16 -9.41 25.25 14.31
CA LYS A 16 -8.74 25.49 13.02
C LYS A 16 -7.55 24.54 12.82
N ILE A 17 -6.83 24.22 13.87
CA ILE A 17 -5.72 23.25 13.84
C ILE A 17 -6.26 21.84 13.66
N LEU A 18 -7.34 21.44 14.34
CA LEU A 18 -8.04 20.17 14.11
C LEU A 18 -8.58 20.07 12.68
N LEU A 19 -9.12 21.16 12.14
CA LEU A 19 -9.57 21.20 10.75
C LEU A 19 -8.40 21.10 9.76
N ALA A 20 -7.29 21.79 10.03
CA ALA A 20 -6.08 21.72 9.21
C ALA A 20 -5.41 20.34 9.27
N THR A 21 -5.37 19.69 10.42
CA THR A 21 -4.84 18.33 10.58
C THR A 21 -5.76 17.31 9.90
N LEU A 22 -7.07 17.50 9.98
CA LEU A 22 -8.04 16.67 9.25
C LEU A 22 -7.88 16.86 7.72
N ILE A 23 -7.66 18.10 7.27
CA ILE A 23 -7.43 18.44 5.85
C ILE A 23 -6.09 17.88 5.36
N ILE A 24 -5.04 17.84 6.18
CA ILE A 24 -3.75 17.25 5.80
C ILE A 24 -3.86 15.71 5.70
N PHE A 25 -4.59 15.05 6.62
CA PHE A 25 -4.78 13.59 6.57
C PHE A 25 -5.82 13.11 5.54
N THR A 26 -6.86 13.93 5.27
CA THR A 26 -7.84 13.64 4.22
C THR A 26 -7.46 14.30 2.90
N GLY A 27 -6.85 15.49 2.92
CA GLY A 27 -6.52 16.28 1.73
C GLY A 27 -5.26 15.80 1.01
N GLY A 28 -4.24 15.28 1.72
CA GLY A 28 -3.05 14.71 1.08
C GLY A 28 -3.40 13.46 0.26
N GLY A 29 -4.25 12.59 0.82
CA GLY A 29 -4.75 11.42 0.09
C GLY A 29 -5.77 11.78 -1.00
N LEU A 30 -6.65 12.76 -0.75
CA LEU A 30 -7.67 13.21 -1.71
C LEU A 30 -7.07 14.06 -2.85
N LEU A 31 -6.07 14.89 -2.59
CA LEU A 31 -5.40 15.68 -3.64
C LEU A 31 -4.56 14.77 -4.57
N LEU A 32 -3.85 13.79 -4.02
CA LEU A 32 -3.14 12.80 -4.82
C LEU A 32 -4.11 11.95 -5.64
N PHE A 33 -5.24 11.56 -5.06
CA PHE A 33 -6.28 10.81 -5.77
C PHE A 33 -6.98 11.66 -6.84
N TRP A 34 -7.24 12.94 -6.59
CA TRP A 34 -7.91 13.85 -7.54
C TRP A 34 -7.01 14.26 -8.70
N GLN A 35 -5.72 14.47 -8.47
CA GLN A 35 -4.76 14.73 -9.55
C GLN A 35 -4.55 13.51 -10.45
N SER A 36 -4.57 12.28 -9.90
CA SER A 36 -4.46 11.06 -10.70
C SER A 36 -5.73 10.79 -11.53
N SER A 37 -6.91 11.13 -11.02
CA SER A 37 -8.18 10.89 -11.73
C SER A 37 -8.40 11.83 -12.93
N GLN A 38 -7.73 12.99 -12.98
CA GLN A 38 -7.89 13.92 -14.11
C GLN A 38 -6.95 13.65 -15.30
N LYS A 39 -5.89 12.87 -15.12
CA LYS A 39 -4.93 12.56 -16.19
C LYS A 39 -5.16 11.23 -16.90
N ASN A 40 -5.94 10.34 -16.33
CA ASN A 40 -6.26 9.07 -16.97
C ASN A 40 -7.51 9.25 -17.84
N LYS A 41 -7.35 9.32 -19.16
CA LYS A 41 -8.42 8.95 -20.08
C LYS A 41 -8.91 7.58 -19.63
N GLU A 42 -10.20 7.47 -19.28
CA GLU A 42 -10.84 6.18 -19.08
C GLU A 42 -10.45 5.28 -20.27
N PRO A 43 -9.93 4.08 -20.01
CA PRO A 43 -9.84 3.09 -21.07
C PRO A 43 -11.25 2.92 -21.62
N GLY A 44 -11.41 3.11 -22.91
CA GLY A 44 -12.69 2.91 -23.57
C GLY A 44 -13.28 1.54 -23.23
N PRO A 45 -14.60 1.35 -23.34
CA PRO A 45 -15.23 0.08 -23.05
C PRO A 45 -14.47 -1.02 -23.80
N ALA A 46 -14.03 -2.03 -23.04
CA ALA A 46 -13.35 -3.19 -23.62
C ALA A 46 -14.33 -3.81 -24.64
N ASP A 47 -13.92 -3.89 -25.88
CA ASP A 47 -14.67 -4.58 -26.91
C ASP A 47 -14.91 -6.02 -26.47
N ASP A 48 -16.15 -6.49 -26.60
CA ASP A 48 -16.70 -7.73 -26.03
C ASP A 48 -16.08 -9.04 -26.62
N GLU A 49 -15.02 -8.95 -27.40
CA GLU A 49 -14.37 -10.10 -28.05
C GLU A 49 -13.09 -10.61 -27.36
N GLY A 50 -12.94 -10.36 -26.07
CA GLY A 50 -11.98 -11.13 -25.26
C GLY A 50 -10.50 -10.75 -25.46
N GLU A 51 -10.20 -9.51 -25.82
CA GLU A 51 -8.81 -9.01 -25.77
C GLU A 51 -8.36 -8.75 -24.33
N ILE A 52 -7.14 -9.21 -24.03
CA ILE A 52 -6.52 -8.95 -22.74
C ILE A 52 -6.08 -7.48 -22.71
N PRO A 53 -6.47 -6.71 -21.69
CA PRO A 53 -6.12 -5.30 -21.62
C PRO A 53 -4.61 -5.12 -21.52
N THR A 54 -4.10 -4.05 -22.13
CA THR A 54 -2.70 -3.67 -21.98
C THR A 54 -2.40 -3.30 -20.52
N PHE A 55 -1.23 -3.69 -20.05
CA PHE A 55 -0.77 -3.33 -18.71
C PHE A 55 -0.67 -1.80 -18.57
N SER A 56 -1.40 -1.28 -17.60
CA SER A 56 -1.31 0.11 -17.15
C SER A 56 -1.44 0.13 -15.62
N PHE A 57 -0.77 1.06 -14.96
CA PHE A 57 -0.80 1.18 -13.49
C PHE A 57 -1.67 2.36 -13.07
N ALA A 58 -2.43 2.20 -11.98
CA ALA A 58 -3.42 3.19 -11.53
C ALA A 58 -2.84 4.38 -10.76
N GLY A 59 -1.57 4.33 -10.39
CA GLY A 59 -0.88 5.38 -9.62
C GLY A 59 0.14 6.14 -10.45
N ASP A 60 0.82 7.07 -9.80
CA ASP A 60 2.00 7.69 -10.38
C ASP A 60 3.06 6.63 -10.65
N THR A 61 3.69 6.74 -11.81
CA THR A 61 4.76 5.83 -12.22
C THR A 61 5.92 6.65 -12.76
N TRP A 62 7.12 6.12 -12.54
CA TRP A 62 8.37 6.69 -13.02
C TRP A 62 9.11 5.65 -13.84
N LYS A 63 10.22 6.02 -14.45
CA LYS A 63 11.03 5.13 -15.30
C LYS A 63 12.43 4.94 -14.72
N ILE A 64 13.16 4.00 -15.29
CA ILE A 64 14.60 3.87 -15.10
C ILE A 64 15.27 4.63 -16.26
N SER A 65 15.57 5.92 -16.01
CA SER A 65 16.19 6.79 -17.03
C SER A 65 17.69 6.52 -17.23
N GLY A 66 18.35 5.96 -16.18
CA GLY A 66 19.78 5.76 -16.16
C GLY A 66 20.23 4.31 -16.30
N GLN A 67 21.07 3.83 -15.38
CA GLN A 67 21.69 2.51 -15.47
C GLN A 67 20.83 1.40 -14.84
N LEU A 68 20.73 0.25 -15.50
CA LEU A 68 20.18 -0.98 -14.94
C LEU A 68 21.33 -1.97 -14.64
N ASN A 69 21.51 -2.32 -13.38
CA ASN A 69 22.62 -3.17 -12.91
C ASN A 69 22.10 -4.56 -12.52
N LEU A 70 22.14 -5.51 -13.43
CA LEU A 70 21.63 -6.89 -13.23
C LEU A 70 22.58 -7.81 -12.45
N GLY A 71 23.81 -7.39 -12.16
CA GLY A 71 24.86 -8.27 -11.65
C GLY A 71 24.64 -8.93 -10.28
N LYS A 72 23.57 -8.54 -9.55
CA LYS A 72 23.18 -9.16 -8.28
C LYS A 72 21.89 -9.99 -8.37
N LEU A 73 21.21 -9.92 -9.50
CA LEU A 73 19.97 -10.63 -9.71
C LEU A 73 20.27 -12.10 -10.03
N ALA A 74 19.87 -13.00 -9.11
CA ALA A 74 19.99 -14.42 -9.35
C ALA A 74 18.97 -14.86 -10.42
N GLU A 75 19.41 -15.71 -11.34
CA GLU A 75 18.52 -16.31 -12.31
C GLU A 75 17.44 -17.12 -11.58
N THR A 76 16.19 -16.77 -11.83
CA THR A 76 15.03 -17.43 -11.24
C THR A 76 14.26 -18.15 -12.33
N SER A 77 13.83 -19.38 -12.05
CA SER A 77 12.94 -20.11 -12.95
C SER A 77 11.57 -19.46 -12.94
N LEU A 78 11.26 -18.73 -13.99
CA LEU A 78 9.93 -18.15 -14.22
C LEU A 78 9.08 -19.13 -15.03
N PRO A 79 7.75 -19.20 -14.79
CA PRO A 79 6.87 -20.04 -15.60
C PRO A 79 6.83 -19.53 -17.05
N GLN A 80 6.66 -20.45 -18.00
CA GLN A 80 6.56 -20.09 -19.42
C GLN A 80 5.14 -19.70 -19.85
N GLU A 81 4.15 -20.17 -19.09
CA GLU A 81 2.73 -19.92 -19.36
C GLU A 81 2.00 -19.70 -18.04
N THR A 82 0.90 -18.97 -18.11
CA THR A 82 -0.02 -18.79 -16.99
C THR A 82 -1.42 -18.43 -17.48
N VAL A 83 -2.37 -18.35 -16.56
CA VAL A 83 -3.78 -18.05 -16.83
C VAL A 83 -4.04 -16.56 -16.58
N VAL A 84 -4.75 -15.89 -17.47
CA VAL A 84 -5.42 -14.62 -17.20
C VAL A 84 -6.78 -14.95 -16.59
N TYR A 85 -7.19 -14.20 -15.57
CA TYR A 85 -8.48 -14.40 -14.91
C TYR A 85 -9.40 -13.21 -15.14
N LYS A 86 -10.69 -13.49 -15.20
CA LYS A 86 -11.75 -12.49 -14.99
C LYS A 86 -12.10 -12.40 -13.52
N VAL A 87 -12.28 -11.17 -13.04
CA VAL A 87 -12.62 -10.86 -11.65
C VAL A 87 -14.06 -10.42 -11.60
N SER A 88 -14.87 -11.07 -10.79
CA SER A 88 -16.19 -10.58 -10.39
C SER A 88 -16.15 -10.18 -8.93
N GLU A 89 -16.67 -9.01 -8.61
CA GLU A 89 -16.73 -8.47 -7.26
C GLU A 89 -18.17 -8.18 -6.88
N GLN A 90 -18.61 -8.69 -5.72
CA GLN A 90 -19.88 -8.29 -5.15
C GLN A 90 -19.71 -6.92 -4.48
N LYS A 91 -20.45 -5.93 -4.97
CA LYS A 91 -20.44 -4.57 -4.41
C LYS A 91 -21.39 -4.49 -3.22
N GLU A 92 -20.96 -4.97 -2.08
CA GLU A 92 -21.68 -4.78 -0.82
C GLU A 92 -21.08 -3.59 -0.05
N SER A 93 -21.92 -2.62 0.28
CA SER A 93 -21.50 -1.46 1.08
C SER A 93 -21.73 -1.74 2.56
N ILE A 94 -20.77 -1.30 3.41
CA ILE A 94 -20.94 -1.29 4.86
C ILE A 94 -21.99 -0.24 5.23
N THR A 95 -23.01 -0.66 5.97
CA THR A 95 -24.01 0.24 6.56
C THR A 95 -23.49 0.91 7.82
N GLU A 96 -24.11 2.00 8.26
CA GLU A 96 -23.70 2.68 9.50
C GLU A 96 -23.76 1.77 10.75
N PRO A 97 -24.81 0.95 10.98
CA PRO A 97 -24.82 -0.01 12.10
C PRO A 97 -23.63 -1.00 12.03
N GLN A 98 -23.27 -1.48 10.85
CA GLN A 98 -22.09 -2.35 10.69
C GLN A 98 -20.78 -1.61 11.00
N ALA A 99 -20.67 -0.33 10.60
CA ALA A 99 -19.51 0.49 10.93
C ALA A 99 -19.41 0.74 12.45
N GLN A 100 -20.53 0.92 13.14
CA GLN A 100 -20.61 1.03 14.60
C GLN A 100 -20.17 -0.26 15.29
N ASP A 101 -20.63 -1.42 14.81
CA ASP A 101 -20.21 -2.73 15.33
C ASP A 101 -18.70 -2.98 15.10
N ILE A 102 -18.14 -2.51 13.98
CA ILE A 102 -16.71 -2.54 13.75
C ILE A 102 -15.99 -1.64 14.77
N ALA A 103 -16.50 -0.42 15.00
CA ALA A 103 -15.89 0.52 15.94
C ALA A 103 -15.80 -0.04 17.35
N GLU A 104 -16.85 -0.69 17.83
CA GLU A 104 -16.86 -1.35 19.15
C GLU A 104 -15.78 -2.43 19.27
N ARG A 105 -15.48 -3.19 18.21
CA ARG A 105 -14.39 -4.20 18.21
C ARG A 105 -13.01 -3.57 18.42
N PHE A 106 -12.87 -2.29 18.07
CA PHE A 106 -11.65 -1.50 18.24
C PHE A 106 -11.70 -0.61 19.47
N ASP A 107 -12.65 -0.84 20.39
CA ASP A 107 -12.83 -0.13 21.65
C ASP A 107 -13.18 1.36 21.47
N PHE A 108 -13.82 1.73 20.34
CA PHE A 108 -14.39 3.06 20.13
C PHE A 108 -15.85 3.12 20.57
N ASP A 109 -16.31 4.33 20.89
CA ASP A 109 -17.74 4.60 21.07
C ASP A 109 -18.51 4.29 19.79
N ARG A 110 -19.75 3.82 19.91
CA ARG A 110 -20.59 3.44 18.76
C ARG A 110 -20.86 4.59 17.80
N GLU A 111 -21.04 5.80 18.34
CA GLU A 111 -21.40 6.94 17.50
C GLU A 111 -20.18 7.47 16.72
N PRO A 112 -20.24 7.53 15.38
CA PRO A 112 -19.17 8.13 14.62
C PRO A 112 -19.05 9.62 14.94
N THR A 113 -17.82 10.07 15.13
CA THR A 113 -17.50 11.49 15.37
C THR A 113 -17.81 12.33 14.13
N ASN A 114 -17.75 11.72 12.95
CA ASN A 114 -18.09 12.39 11.68
C ASN A 114 -18.56 11.37 10.63
N ARG A 115 -19.36 11.86 9.68
CA ARG A 115 -19.83 11.14 8.51
C ARG A 115 -19.44 11.96 7.28
N VAL A 116 -18.60 11.40 6.42
CA VAL A 116 -18.12 12.06 5.22
C VAL A 116 -18.73 11.36 4.01
N PHE A 117 -19.33 12.15 3.12
CA PHE A 117 -19.80 11.67 1.82
C PHE A 117 -18.66 11.83 0.82
N LEU A 118 -18.33 10.75 0.13
CA LEU A 118 -17.30 10.72 -0.91
C LEU A 118 -17.91 11.14 -2.27
N PRO A 119 -17.07 11.59 -3.22
CA PRO A 119 -17.58 12.09 -4.53
C PRO A 119 -18.38 11.05 -5.34
N ASP A 120 -18.11 9.76 -5.14
CA ASP A 120 -18.81 8.63 -5.76
C ASP A 120 -20.13 8.25 -5.07
N GLY A 121 -20.54 9.00 -4.04
CA GLY A 121 -21.75 8.76 -3.26
C GLY A 121 -21.58 7.78 -2.10
N GLU A 122 -20.40 7.18 -1.95
CA GLU A 122 -20.08 6.31 -0.83
C GLU A 122 -19.86 7.12 0.46
N LYS A 123 -19.81 6.42 1.59
CA LYS A 123 -19.69 7.04 2.92
C LYS A 123 -18.42 6.57 3.61
N MET A 124 -17.85 7.48 4.40
CA MET A 124 -16.81 7.18 5.36
C MET A 124 -17.29 7.59 6.75
N PHE A 125 -17.28 6.62 7.68
CA PHE A 125 -17.60 6.83 9.09
C PHE A 125 -16.31 7.02 9.85
N VAL A 126 -16.15 8.15 10.51
CA VAL A 126 -14.94 8.49 11.27
C VAL A 126 -15.24 8.36 12.76
N PHE A 127 -14.39 7.63 13.46
CA PHE A 127 -14.39 7.48 14.92
C PHE A 127 -13.09 8.05 15.46
N ALA A 128 -13.18 8.88 16.45
CA ALA A 128 -12.01 9.50 17.08
C ALA A 128 -12.15 9.47 18.59
N GLN A 129 -11.14 8.91 19.25
CA GLN A 129 -11.09 8.81 20.70
C GLN A 129 -9.65 9.06 21.16
N ASP A 130 -9.48 9.89 22.20
CA ASP A 130 -8.17 10.23 22.78
C ASP A 130 -7.02 10.34 21.78
N GLU A 131 -6.17 9.32 21.73
CA GLU A 131 -4.96 9.27 20.91
C GLU A 131 -5.12 8.52 19.59
N VAL A 132 -6.30 7.95 19.30
CA VAL A 132 -6.54 7.07 18.15
C VAL A 132 -7.66 7.59 17.26
N ASN A 133 -7.55 7.27 15.98
CA ASN A 133 -8.59 7.49 14.98
C ASN A 133 -8.86 6.19 14.21
N MET A 134 -10.11 6.05 13.80
CA MET A 134 -10.50 5.01 12.86
C MET A 134 -11.43 5.58 11.79
N ALA A 135 -11.26 5.13 10.57
CA ALA A 135 -12.18 5.38 9.47
C ALA A 135 -12.68 4.05 8.92
N VAL A 136 -13.99 3.94 8.74
CA VAL A 136 -14.64 2.80 8.09
C VAL A 136 -15.27 3.31 6.81
N PHE A 137 -14.79 2.82 5.66
CA PHE A 137 -15.32 3.17 4.35
C PHE A 137 -16.45 2.21 3.99
N SER A 138 -17.57 2.75 3.47
CA SER A 138 -18.69 1.93 3.06
C SER A 138 -18.34 1.07 1.85
N TYR A 139 -17.66 1.66 0.85
CA TYR A 139 -17.12 0.96 -0.30
C TYR A 139 -15.90 1.71 -0.87
N PRO A 140 -14.82 1.02 -1.29
CA PRO A 140 -14.56 -0.39 -0.95
C PRO A 140 -14.54 -0.60 0.56
N ARG A 141 -14.97 -1.77 1.03
CA ARG A 141 -15.05 -2.10 2.46
C ARG A 141 -13.66 -2.05 3.08
N GLU A 142 -13.31 -0.90 3.67
CA GLU A 142 -11.98 -0.66 4.20
C GLU A 142 -12.06 -0.09 5.62
N ILE A 143 -11.18 -0.58 6.48
CA ILE A 143 -10.98 -0.10 7.84
C ILE A 143 -9.57 0.47 7.91
N ARG A 144 -9.45 1.74 8.31
CA ARG A 144 -8.17 2.38 8.63
C ARG A 144 -8.17 2.77 10.10
N TYR A 145 -7.24 2.20 10.85
CA TYR A 145 -7.02 2.51 12.25
C TYR A 145 -5.60 3.06 12.42
N SER A 146 -5.43 4.11 13.21
CA SER A 146 -4.09 4.61 13.53
C SER A 146 -4.08 5.46 14.80
N PHE A 147 -2.92 5.51 15.45
CA PHE A 147 -2.66 6.56 16.42
C PHE A 147 -2.60 7.92 15.72
N LYS A 148 -3.11 8.99 16.38
CA LYS A 148 -3.07 10.38 15.88
C LYS A 148 -1.64 10.86 15.65
N ASN A 149 -0.71 10.36 16.45
CA ASN A 149 0.72 10.65 16.32
C ASN A 149 1.51 9.35 16.32
N VAL A 150 1.59 8.71 15.15
CA VAL A 150 2.34 7.46 14.96
C VAL A 150 3.82 7.66 15.27
N VAL A 151 4.41 8.81 14.92
CA VAL A 151 5.81 9.13 15.19
C VAL A 151 6.10 9.10 16.70
N ALA A 152 5.27 9.72 17.51
CA ALA A 152 5.45 9.70 18.97
C ALA A 152 5.32 8.28 19.55
N LYS A 153 4.49 7.43 18.96
CA LYS A 153 4.28 6.04 19.37
C LYS A 153 5.33 5.06 18.86
N THR A 154 6.25 5.52 18.02
CA THR A 154 7.34 4.69 17.44
C THR A 154 8.73 5.21 17.82
N LYS A 155 8.99 6.52 17.76
CA LYS A 155 10.34 7.11 17.84
C LYS A 155 11.06 6.87 19.17
N ASN A 156 10.39 7.04 20.31
CA ASN A 156 11.00 7.00 21.63
C ASN A 156 10.54 5.78 22.47
N VAL A 157 10.19 4.70 21.81
CA VAL A 157 9.67 3.50 22.46
C VAL A 157 10.79 2.49 22.66
N SER A 158 11.04 2.11 23.91
CA SER A 158 11.98 1.06 24.25
C SER A 158 11.40 -0.31 23.92
N GLY A 159 12.24 -1.20 23.39
CA GLY A 159 11.81 -2.55 23.04
C GLY A 159 12.60 -3.12 21.88
N LYS A 160 12.14 -4.26 21.39
CA LYS A 160 12.80 -4.98 20.30
C LYS A 160 11.76 -5.26 19.20
N ILE A 161 12.08 -4.90 17.98
CA ILE A 161 11.29 -5.28 16.82
C ILE A 161 11.15 -6.80 16.75
N TYR A 162 9.95 -7.29 16.48
CA TYR A 162 9.71 -8.70 16.26
C TYR A 162 10.51 -9.23 15.06
N ASN A 163 10.90 -10.49 15.12
CA ASN A 163 11.29 -11.20 13.89
C ASN A 163 10.05 -11.44 13.02
N GLN A 164 10.25 -11.68 11.74
CA GLN A 164 9.19 -11.82 10.75
C GLN A 164 8.13 -12.86 11.12
N SER A 165 8.54 -14.07 11.54
CA SER A 165 7.60 -15.13 11.86
C SER A 165 6.70 -14.80 13.06
N THR A 166 7.30 -14.24 14.11
CA THR A 166 6.55 -13.76 15.28
C THR A 166 5.61 -12.64 14.90
N ALA A 167 6.06 -11.70 14.08
CA ALA A 167 5.24 -10.58 13.65
C ALA A 167 4.03 -11.02 12.81
N ILE A 168 4.21 -11.96 11.89
CA ILE A 168 3.11 -12.53 11.09
C ILE A 168 2.07 -13.19 12.00
N GLN A 169 2.52 -13.99 12.97
CA GLN A 169 1.62 -14.61 13.94
C GLN A 169 0.86 -13.54 14.73
N LYS A 170 1.56 -12.54 15.27
CA LYS A 170 0.95 -11.45 16.06
C LYS A 170 -0.03 -10.60 15.25
N ALA A 171 0.25 -10.37 13.97
CA ALA A 171 -0.66 -9.69 13.09
C ALA A 171 -1.97 -10.48 12.90
N ARG A 172 -1.88 -11.80 12.66
CA ARG A 172 -3.07 -12.66 12.55
C ARG A 172 -3.87 -12.70 13.85
N GLU A 173 -3.21 -12.92 15.00
CA GLU A 173 -3.85 -12.88 16.32
C GLU A 173 -4.58 -11.54 16.55
N TYR A 174 -3.97 -10.41 16.17
CA TYR A 174 -4.58 -9.10 16.29
C TYR A 174 -5.83 -8.96 15.41
N LEU A 175 -5.73 -9.34 14.12
CA LEU A 175 -6.87 -9.29 13.20
C LEU A 175 -8.02 -10.17 13.70
N GLU A 176 -7.74 -11.38 14.14
CA GLU A 176 -8.73 -12.32 14.69
C GLU A 176 -9.37 -11.76 15.98
N SER A 177 -8.60 -11.11 16.84
CA SER A 177 -9.11 -10.46 18.05
C SER A 177 -10.11 -9.33 17.76
N LYS A 178 -10.02 -8.73 16.56
CA LYS A 178 -10.94 -7.70 16.07
C LYS A 178 -12.02 -8.28 15.14
N ASN A 179 -12.16 -9.61 15.08
CA ASN A 179 -13.08 -10.33 14.19
C ASN A 179 -12.93 -9.93 12.71
N LEU A 180 -11.69 -9.73 12.26
CA LEU A 180 -11.36 -9.49 10.86
C LEU A 180 -10.95 -10.80 10.19
N PRO A 181 -11.57 -11.21 9.07
CA PRO A 181 -11.24 -12.45 8.38
C PRO A 181 -9.78 -12.54 7.94
N THR A 182 -9.12 -13.66 8.24
CA THR A 182 -7.70 -13.92 7.88
C THR A 182 -7.53 -15.07 6.89
N ALA A 183 -8.60 -15.81 6.58
CA ALA A 183 -8.52 -17.05 5.79
C ALA A 183 -8.04 -16.83 4.34
N ASN A 184 -8.37 -15.69 3.75
CA ASN A 184 -8.10 -15.39 2.34
C ASN A 184 -6.90 -14.46 2.12
N ILE A 185 -6.11 -14.21 3.17
CA ILE A 185 -4.92 -13.38 3.05
C ILE A 185 -3.66 -14.19 3.24
N VAL A 186 -2.67 -13.95 2.39
CA VAL A 186 -1.33 -14.52 2.48
C VAL A 186 -0.34 -13.42 2.80
N PHE A 187 0.71 -13.78 3.53
CA PHE A 187 1.81 -12.86 3.79
C PHE A 187 2.50 -12.48 2.47
N PHE A 188 2.77 -11.19 2.28
CA PHE A 188 3.41 -10.66 1.08
C PHE A 188 4.80 -10.10 1.39
N ASP A 189 4.91 -9.13 2.30
CA ASP A 189 6.14 -8.40 2.53
C ASP A 189 6.31 -7.94 3.98
N THR A 190 7.57 -7.75 4.38
CA THR A 190 7.97 -7.19 5.68
C THR A 190 8.91 -6.03 5.45
N ARG A 191 8.57 -4.85 6.01
CA ARG A 191 9.42 -3.66 5.95
C ARG A 191 9.82 -3.19 7.35
N TYR A 192 11.11 -3.04 7.55
CA TYR A 192 11.63 -2.36 8.75
C TYR A 192 11.66 -0.87 8.47
N LEU A 193 10.91 -0.09 9.26
CA LEU A 193 10.72 1.33 9.03
C LEU A 193 11.32 2.17 10.16
N ILE A 194 11.75 3.35 9.78
CA ILE A 194 12.15 4.43 10.69
C ILE A 194 11.14 5.56 10.48
N TYR A 195 10.23 5.70 11.45
CA TYR A 195 9.33 6.85 11.51
C TYR A 195 10.06 8.01 12.18
N ASP A 196 10.21 9.11 11.47
CA ASP A 196 10.71 10.38 11.99
C ASP A 196 9.71 11.50 11.67
N VAL A 197 9.92 12.69 12.23
CA VAL A 197 9.06 13.86 12.04
C VAL A 197 9.02 14.28 10.56
N GLU A 198 10.13 14.11 9.85
CA GLU A 198 10.31 14.60 8.49
C GLU A 198 9.95 13.56 7.43
N ALA A 199 10.18 12.27 7.70
CA ALA A 199 9.97 11.23 6.70
C ALA A 199 9.82 9.83 7.33
N VAL A 200 9.27 8.90 6.54
CA VAL A 200 9.34 7.47 6.80
C VAL A 200 10.38 6.89 5.86
N ALA A 201 11.41 6.24 6.42
CA ALA A 201 12.46 5.58 5.67
C ALA A 201 12.43 4.07 5.91
N GLN A 202 12.87 3.30 4.91
CA GLN A 202 13.07 1.86 5.04
C GLN A 202 14.54 1.55 5.39
N THR A 203 14.75 0.57 6.27
CA THR A 203 16.08 0.05 6.62
C THR A 203 16.10 -1.48 6.51
N GLN A 204 17.26 -2.04 6.23
CA GLN A 204 17.48 -3.49 6.33
C GLN A 204 17.94 -3.91 7.73
N ASN A 205 18.26 -2.96 8.61
CA ASN A 205 18.75 -3.23 9.95
C ASN A 205 17.60 -3.17 10.97
N PRO A 206 17.12 -4.31 11.50
CA PRO A 206 16.04 -4.31 12.49
C PRO A 206 16.38 -3.55 13.79
N LYS A 207 17.67 -3.33 14.08
CA LYS A 207 18.09 -2.57 15.27
C LYS A 207 17.89 -1.07 15.11
N SER A 208 18.03 -0.55 13.88
CA SER A 208 17.77 0.86 13.56
C SER A 208 16.26 1.15 13.47
N ALA A 209 15.46 0.18 13.04
CA ALA A 209 14.02 0.35 12.86
C ALA A 209 13.30 0.68 14.17
N ASN A 210 12.31 1.56 14.11
CA ASN A 210 11.40 1.83 15.23
C ASN A 210 9.98 1.34 14.98
N ALA A 211 9.71 0.83 13.76
CA ALA A 211 8.47 0.17 13.40
C ALA A 211 8.72 -0.99 12.44
N LEU A 212 7.77 -1.92 12.42
CA LEU A 212 7.71 -3.06 11.53
C LEU A 212 6.38 -3.07 10.81
N GLU A 213 6.40 -2.95 9.50
CA GLU A 213 5.24 -3.07 8.64
C GLU A 213 5.16 -4.48 8.07
N LEU A 214 3.98 -5.07 8.15
CA LEU A 214 3.62 -6.31 7.47
C LEU A 214 2.51 -6.05 6.46
N SER A 215 2.68 -6.60 5.28
CA SER A 215 1.70 -6.54 4.21
C SER A 215 1.17 -7.93 3.89
N PHE A 216 -0.15 -8.01 3.69
CA PHE A 216 -0.82 -9.24 3.26
C PHE A 216 -1.66 -8.93 2.03
N VAL A 217 -1.71 -9.89 1.13
CA VAL A 217 -2.46 -9.83 -0.13
C VAL A 217 -3.28 -11.10 -0.30
N ARG A 218 -4.11 -11.16 -1.35
CA ARG A 218 -4.70 -12.43 -1.78
C ARG A 218 -3.71 -13.20 -2.65
N ALA A 219 -3.95 -14.48 -2.81
CA ALA A 219 -3.23 -15.30 -3.77
C ALA A 219 -4.19 -16.14 -4.62
N ILE A 220 -3.79 -16.42 -5.85
CA ILE A 220 -4.44 -17.37 -6.73
C ILE A 220 -3.39 -18.34 -7.26
N VAL A 221 -3.65 -19.64 -7.10
CA VAL A 221 -2.72 -20.69 -7.53
C VAL A 221 -1.29 -20.46 -7.02
N GLY A 222 -1.16 -19.96 -5.78
CA GLY A 222 0.13 -19.68 -5.14
C GLY A 222 0.82 -18.38 -5.58
N GLN A 223 0.25 -17.63 -6.51
CA GLN A 223 0.75 -16.32 -6.94
C GLN A 223 0.03 -15.19 -6.22
N ASN A 224 0.77 -14.21 -5.74
CA ASN A 224 0.24 -13.05 -5.05
C ASN A 224 -0.56 -12.16 -6.00
N ILE A 225 -1.67 -11.59 -5.51
CA ILE A 225 -2.49 -10.62 -6.23
C ILE A 225 -2.20 -9.25 -5.62
N LEU A 226 -1.64 -8.35 -6.42
CA LEU A 226 -1.45 -6.95 -6.05
C LEU A 226 -2.77 -6.19 -6.19
N GLY A 227 -3.03 -5.29 -5.26
CA GLY A 227 -4.13 -4.32 -5.36
C GLY A 227 -3.88 -3.28 -6.46
N LYS A 228 -4.74 -2.27 -6.51
CA LYS A 228 -4.62 -1.16 -7.48
C LYS A 228 -3.25 -0.48 -7.45
N THR A 229 -2.62 -0.44 -6.27
CA THR A 229 -1.23 0.00 -6.12
C THR A 229 -0.49 -0.98 -5.19
N ILE A 230 0.81 -1.16 -5.37
CA ILE A 230 1.63 -2.00 -4.51
C ILE A 230 1.76 -1.41 -3.09
N SER A 231 1.63 -0.11 -2.98
CA SER A 231 1.64 0.60 -1.70
C SER A 231 0.36 0.39 -0.88
N GLU A 232 -0.67 -0.21 -1.47
CA GLU A 232 -1.95 -0.48 -0.82
C GLU A 232 -2.27 -1.98 -0.83
N PRO A 233 -1.58 -2.80 -0.02
CA PRO A 233 -1.94 -4.21 0.15
C PRO A 233 -3.34 -4.33 0.76
N LEU A 234 -3.96 -5.51 0.65
CA LEU A 234 -5.27 -5.76 1.29
C LEU A 234 -5.23 -5.51 2.78
N VAL A 235 -4.17 -5.97 3.44
CA VAL A 235 -3.98 -5.73 4.86
C VAL A 235 -2.57 -5.24 5.11
N ARG A 236 -2.47 -4.15 5.85
CA ARG A 236 -1.22 -3.60 6.36
C ARG A 236 -1.31 -3.45 7.86
N VAL A 237 -0.35 -4.02 8.58
CA VAL A 237 -0.24 -3.91 10.03
C VAL A 237 1.11 -3.32 10.39
N VAL A 238 1.13 -2.26 11.17
CA VAL A 238 2.37 -1.62 11.62
C VAL A 238 2.51 -1.80 13.13
N PHE A 239 3.59 -2.44 13.56
CA PHE A 239 3.97 -2.60 14.95
C PHE A 239 5.08 -1.63 15.33
N ASN A 240 5.04 -1.11 16.55
CA ASN A 240 6.18 -0.45 17.17
C ASN A 240 7.08 -1.47 17.90
N ARG A 241 8.14 -0.99 18.57
CA ARG A 241 9.11 -1.82 19.30
C ARG A 241 8.52 -2.55 20.54
N THR A 242 7.37 -2.12 21.06
CA THR A 242 6.67 -2.83 22.15
C THR A 242 5.71 -3.89 21.64
N GLY A 243 5.56 -4.02 20.33
CA GLY A 243 4.58 -4.91 19.71
C GLY A 243 3.16 -4.36 19.71
N THR A 244 2.98 -3.06 19.98
CA THR A 244 1.68 -2.40 19.83
C THR A 244 1.42 -2.14 18.35
N VAL A 245 0.20 -2.44 17.88
CA VAL A 245 -0.26 -2.04 16.54
C VAL A 245 -0.50 -0.54 16.56
N VAL A 246 0.28 0.21 15.79
CA VAL A 246 0.18 1.68 15.71
C VAL A 246 -0.59 2.14 14.49
N SER A 247 -0.74 1.26 13.48
CA SER A 247 -1.55 1.50 12.30
C SER A 247 -2.04 0.18 11.72
N LEU A 248 -3.26 0.18 11.22
CA LEU A 248 -3.87 -0.91 10.46
C LEU A 248 -4.61 -0.32 9.26
N SER A 249 -4.44 -0.90 8.10
CA SER A 249 -5.36 -0.80 6.96
C SER A 249 -5.82 -2.20 6.60
N TYR A 250 -7.12 -2.41 6.55
CA TYR A 250 -7.74 -3.69 6.22
C TYR A 250 -8.82 -3.47 5.18
N LYS A 251 -8.65 -4.09 4.00
CA LYS A 251 -9.65 -4.08 2.92
C LYS A 251 -10.28 -5.46 2.80
N GLU A 252 -11.59 -5.51 2.86
CA GLU A 252 -12.35 -6.72 2.61
C GLU A 252 -12.79 -6.75 1.15
N THR A 253 -12.60 -7.89 0.47
CA THR A 253 -13.03 -8.07 -0.91
C THR A 253 -13.70 -9.42 -1.09
N ASP A 254 -14.88 -9.42 -1.71
CA ASP A 254 -15.64 -10.62 -2.10
C ASP A 254 -15.45 -10.90 -3.59
N GLN A 255 -14.18 -10.91 -4.02
CA GLN A 255 -13.82 -11.18 -5.41
C GLN A 255 -13.80 -12.67 -5.69
N THR A 256 -14.39 -13.07 -6.79
CA THR A 256 -14.25 -14.40 -7.39
C THR A 256 -13.45 -14.32 -8.68
N PHE A 257 -12.72 -15.41 -8.99
CA PHE A 257 -11.84 -15.46 -10.14
C PHE A 257 -12.26 -16.59 -11.07
N THR A 258 -12.47 -16.28 -12.33
CA THR A 258 -12.79 -17.28 -13.38
C THR A 258 -11.65 -17.30 -14.39
N GLN A 259 -11.16 -18.50 -14.75
CA GLN A 259 -10.14 -18.63 -15.78
C GLN A 259 -10.66 -18.09 -17.11
N PHE A 260 -9.86 -17.26 -17.76
CA PHE A 260 -10.22 -16.66 -19.03
C PHE A 260 -9.39 -17.24 -20.19
N LYS A 261 -8.07 -17.12 -20.12
CA LYS A 261 -7.17 -17.52 -21.22
C LYS A 261 -5.80 -17.91 -20.67
N ILE A 262 -5.19 -18.95 -21.25
CA ILE A 262 -3.78 -19.29 -21.03
C ILE A 262 -2.94 -18.45 -22.00
N ILE A 263 -1.86 -17.88 -21.49
CA ILE A 263 -0.95 -17.01 -22.24
C ILE A 263 0.50 -17.39 -22.00
N SER A 264 1.34 -17.12 -23.02
CA SER A 264 2.78 -17.28 -22.89
C SER A 264 3.41 -16.07 -22.18
N LEU A 265 4.42 -16.33 -21.36
CA LEU A 265 5.12 -15.34 -20.57
C LEU A 265 6.53 -15.06 -21.13
N LEU A 266 7.04 -13.87 -20.85
CA LEU A 266 8.45 -13.53 -21.06
C LEU A 266 9.31 -14.46 -20.19
N SER A 267 10.36 -15.01 -20.77
CA SER A 267 11.43 -15.69 -20.03
C SER A 267 12.18 -14.71 -19.11
N PHE A 268 12.94 -15.24 -18.15
CA PHE A 268 13.79 -14.43 -17.28
C PHE A 268 14.69 -13.46 -18.09
N THR A 269 15.33 -13.97 -19.14
CA THR A 269 16.21 -13.17 -20.01
C THR A 269 15.43 -12.07 -20.74
N GLU A 270 14.26 -12.39 -21.32
CA GLU A 270 13.41 -11.41 -22.00
C GLU A 270 12.89 -10.36 -21.02
N ALA A 271 12.43 -10.76 -19.82
CA ALA A 271 11.93 -9.86 -18.80
C ALA A 271 13.02 -8.89 -18.30
N THR A 272 14.22 -9.39 -18.00
CA THR A 272 15.33 -8.55 -17.53
C THR A 272 15.83 -7.60 -18.62
N ALA A 273 15.86 -8.03 -19.90
CA ALA A 273 16.18 -7.14 -21.01
C ALA A 273 15.17 -6.02 -21.19
N SER A 274 13.87 -6.33 -21.01
CA SER A 274 12.78 -5.36 -21.16
C SER A 274 12.62 -4.43 -19.94
N LEU A 275 13.22 -4.74 -18.80
CA LEU A 275 12.98 -4.03 -17.53
C LEU A 275 13.37 -2.53 -17.64
N LYS A 276 14.43 -2.20 -18.38
CA LYS A 276 14.86 -0.82 -18.53
C LYS A 276 13.91 0.02 -19.39
N GLU A 277 13.41 -0.55 -20.48
CA GLU A 277 12.62 0.19 -21.48
C GLU A 277 11.13 0.24 -21.12
N ASN A 278 10.61 -0.89 -20.60
CA ASN A 278 9.18 -1.10 -20.37
C ASN A 278 8.81 -1.21 -18.89
N GLY A 279 9.80 -1.23 -17.98
CA GLY A 279 9.54 -1.28 -16.54
C GLY A 279 8.98 0.05 -16.03
N LEU A 280 7.92 -0.03 -15.23
CA LEU A 280 7.33 1.10 -14.52
C LEU A 280 7.74 1.05 -13.06
N VAL A 281 8.39 2.09 -12.56
CA VAL A 281 8.66 2.24 -11.13
C VAL A 281 7.35 2.63 -10.46
N ILE A 282 6.84 1.76 -9.59
CA ILE A 282 5.48 1.87 -9.02
C ILE A 282 5.50 2.19 -7.52
N SER A 283 6.64 2.11 -6.88
CA SER A 283 6.82 2.59 -5.51
C SER A 283 8.29 2.86 -5.20
N MET A 284 8.53 3.87 -4.38
CA MET A 284 9.85 4.21 -3.87
C MET A 284 9.75 4.60 -2.39
N LEU A 285 10.72 4.13 -1.59
CA LEU A 285 10.90 4.54 -0.20
C LEU A 285 12.36 4.91 0.04
N PRO A 286 12.66 6.04 0.69
CA PRO A 286 14.03 6.42 0.99
C PRO A 286 14.70 5.36 1.87
N THR A 287 16.00 5.15 1.65
CA THR A 287 16.83 4.38 2.58
C THR A 287 17.10 5.20 3.85
N GLU A 288 17.56 4.52 4.91
CA GLU A 288 17.95 5.20 6.16
C GLU A 288 18.96 6.35 5.92
N ALA A 289 19.89 6.18 4.98
CA ALA A 289 20.88 7.19 4.65
C ALA A 289 20.30 8.43 3.95
N ALA A 290 19.16 8.28 3.29
CA ALA A 290 18.47 9.34 2.55
C ALA A 290 17.28 9.96 3.31
N LYS A 291 17.00 9.49 4.55
CA LYS A 291 15.79 9.86 5.32
C LYS A 291 15.64 11.36 5.61
N GLU A 292 16.76 12.08 5.71
CA GLU A 292 16.78 13.52 6.02
C GLU A 292 16.57 14.40 4.78
N ARG A 293 16.48 13.78 3.61
CA ARG A 293 16.24 14.50 2.35
C ARG A 293 14.80 14.28 1.94
N PHE A 294 14.07 15.37 1.69
CA PHE A 294 12.79 15.26 1.01
C PHE A 294 13.07 14.74 -0.40
N ILE A 295 12.61 13.51 -0.67
CA ILE A 295 12.76 12.90 -1.98
C ILE A 295 11.50 13.23 -2.76
N GLU A 296 11.64 14.14 -3.70
CA GLU A 296 10.64 14.32 -4.74
C GLU A 296 10.69 13.09 -5.65
N ALA A 297 9.54 12.49 -5.91
CA ALA A 297 9.47 11.30 -6.75
C ALA A 297 9.80 11.68 -8.19
N ASP A 298 10.81 11.04 -8.77
CA ASP A 298 11.30 11.28 -10.12
C ASP A 298 11.80 9.95 -10.72
N ASP A 299 12.24 9.97 -11.97
CA ASP A 299 12.82 8.82 -12.65
C ASP A 299 14.11 8.36 -11.95
N LEU A 300 14.29 7.04 -11.88
CA LEU A 300 15.51 6.48 -11.29
C LEU A 300 16.71 6.69 -12.21
N THR A 301 17.76 7.31 -11.69
CA THR A 301 19.07 7.43 -12.39
C THR A 301 19.83 6.11 -12.40
N SER A 302 19.54 5.20 -11.47
CA SER A 302 19.99 3.81 -11.53
C SER A 302 19.01 2.88 -10.84
N PHE A 303 19.02 1.59 -11.24
CA PHE A 303 18.28 0.53 -10.54
C PHE A 303 19.09 -0.76 -10.50
N THR A 304 19.14 -1.38 -9.32
CA THR A 304 19.77 -2.66 -9.07
C THR A 304 18.72 -3.61 -8.51
N PRO A 305 18.08 -4.44 -9.35
CA PRO A 305 17.11 -5.42 -8.92
C PRO A 305 17.78 -6.47 -8.02
N GLN A 306 17.07 -6.89 -6.97
CA GLN A 306 17.47 -7.96 -6.06
C GLN A 306 16.63 -9.21 -6.28
N THR A 307 15.35 -9.01 -6.62
CA THR A 307 14.40 -10.08 -6.92
C THR A 307 13.59 -9.75 -8.16
N ILE A 308 13.05 -10.79 -8.80
CA ILE A 308 12.00 -10.71 -9.80
C ILE A 308 11.02 -11.85 -9.54
N SER A 309 9.73 -11.56 -9.48
CA SER A 309 8.69 -12.53 -9.18
C SER A 309 7.48 -12.31 -10.07
N LEU A 310 6.77 -13.40 -10.39
CA LEU A 310 5.47 -13.34 -11.06
C LEU A 310 4.40 -13.03 -10.01
N VAL A 311 3.59 -12.02 -10.28
CA VAL A 311 2.43 -11.65 -9.47
C VAL A 311 1.25 -11.33 -10.40
N TYR A 312 0.06 -11.33 -9.85
CA TYR A 312 -1.12 -10.87 -10.56
C TYR A 312 -1.46 -9.43 -10.22
N TYR A 313 -1.97 -8.71 -11.21
CA TYR A 313 -2.40 -7.33 -11.06
C TYR A 313 -3.77 -7.12 -11.70
N GLN A 314 -4.69 -6.51 -10.96
CA GLN A 314 -5.99 -6.15 -11.49
C GLN A 314 -5.87 -4.82 -12.25
N VAL A 315 -6.03 -4.85 -13.57
CA VAL A 315 -5.96 -3.65 -14.40
C VAL A 315 -7.13 -2.73 -14.05
N PRO A 316 -6.86 -1.45 -13.71
CA PRO A 316 -7.89 -0.51 -13.32
C PRO A 316 -8.96 -0.32 -14.39
N GLY A 317 -10.23 -0.24 -13.95
CA GLY A 317 -11.36 -0.08 -14.87
C GLY A 317 -11.73 -1.32 -15.68
N THR A 318 -11.05 -2.44 -15.45
CA THR A 318 -11.35 -3.71 -16.14
C THR A 318 -11.68 -4.83 -15.14
N GLU A 319 -12.29 -5.89 -15.66
CA GLU A 319 -12.51 -7.13 -14.91
C GLU A 319 -11.35 -8.13 -15.01
N PHE A 320 -10.19 -7.72 -15.52
CA PHE A 320 -9.09 -8.63 -15.78
C PHE A 320 -8.01 -8.57 -14.71
N LEU A 321 -7.56 -9.76 -14.32
CA LEU A 321 -6.39 -10.00 -13.50
C LEU A 321 -5.30 -10.57 -14.40
N ILE A 322 -4.28 -9.78 -14.68
CA ILE A 322 -3.20 -10.13 -15.60
C ILE A 322 -1.91 -10.42 -14.84
N PRO A 323 -1.06 -11.29 -15.37
CA PRO A 323 0.26 -11.54 -14.81
C PRO A 323 1.20 -10.37 -15.15
N ILE A 324 1.98 -9.96 -14.15
CA ILE A 324 3.08 -9.01 -14.28
C ILE A 324 4.31 -9.54 -13.57
N TYR A 325 5.49 -9.10 -13.97
CA TYR A 325 6.70 -9.26 -13.19
C TYR A 325 6.89 -8.08 -12.26
N LEU A 326 7.11 -8.37 -10.99
CA LEU A 326 7.49 -7.42 -9.97
C LEU A 326 8.96 -7.60 -9.65
N SER A 327 9.75 -6.56 -9.86
CA SER A 327 11.16 -6.50 -9.49
C SER A 327 11.35 -5.56 -8.31
N GLU A 328 11.91 -6.07 -7.23
CA GLU A 328 12.24 -5.30 -6.04
C GLU A 328 13.74 -5.07 -5.99
N GLY A 329 14.17 -3.87 -5.61
CA GLY A 329 15.59 -3.56 -5.59
C GLY A 329 15.90 -2.18 -5.00
N LYS A 330 17.13 -1.75 -5.24
CA LYS A 330 17.61 -0.43 -4.87
C LYS A 330 17.75 0.44 -6.11
N GLY A 331 17.27 1.66 -5.99
CA GLY A 331 17.40 2.70 -6.99
C GLY A 331 18.15 3.91 -6.45
N THR A 332 18.58 4.75 -7.36
CA THR A 332 19.17 6.04 -7.03
C THR A 332 18.35 7.15 -7.69
N LEU A 333 18.08 8.17 -6.93
CA LEU A 333 17.60 9.48 -7.36
C LEU A 333 18.71 10.51 -7.14
N ASP A 334 18.57 11.69 -7.71
CA ASP A 334 19.52 12.80 -7.40
C ASP A 334 19.58 13.11 -5.90
N ALA A 335 18.45 12.94 -5.21
CA ALA A 335 18.31 13.15 -3.77
C ALA A 335 18.91 12.03 -2.89
N GLY A 336 19.14 10.82 -3.42
CA GLY A 336 19.72 9.71 -2.66
C GLY A 336 19.21 8.32 -3.05
N GLU A 337 19.61 7.31 -2.27
CA GLU A 337 19.25 5.92 -2.51
C GLU A 337 17.84 5.61 -1.99
N VAL A 338 17.09 4.85 -2.76
CA VAL A 338 15.72 4.40 -2.44
C VAL A 338 15.59 2.88 -2.59
N TYR A 339 14.65 2.28 -1.85
CA TYR A 339 14.09 0.99 -2.20
C TYR A 339 12.98 1.22 -3.22
N ALA A 340 13.02 0.50 -4.33
CA ALA A 340 12.09 0.68 -5.42
C ALA A 340 11.47 -0.66 -5.87
N ASN A 341 10.21 -0.57 -6.30
CA ASN A 341 9.50 -1.66 -6.96
C ASN A 341 9.25 -1.27 -8.41
N VAL A 342 9.61 -2.14 -9.33
CA VAL A 342 9.44 -1.96 -10.76
C VAL A 342 8.53 -3.06 -11.29
N ALA A 343 7.43 -2.66 -11.94
CA ALA A 343 6.48 -3.57 -12.57
C ALA A 343 6.68 -3.60 -14.08
N LEU A 344 6.54 -4.78 -14.65
CA LEU A 344 6.66 -5.04 -16.10
C LEU A 344 5.55 -6.00 -16.52
N SER A 345 4.91 -5.79 -17.67
CA SER A 345 4.04 -6.83 -18.24
C SER A 345 4.78 -8.15 -18.40
N ALA A 346 4.21 -9.22 -17.85
CA ALA A 346 4.80 -10.55 -18.02
C ALA A 346 4.38 -11.20 -19.35
N ILE A 347 3.39 -10.65 -20.04
CA ILE A 347 2.76 -11.21 -21.24
C ILE A 347 3.73 -11.03 -22.43
N LYS A 348 3.96 -12.13 -23.13
CA LYS A 348 4.74 -12.12 -24.37
C LYS A 348 3.91 -11.47 -25.48
N PRO A 349 4.49 -10.48 -26.22
CA PRO A 349 3.81 -9.81 -27.33
C PRO A 349 3.31 -10.73 -28.43
#